data_2a7b1ed8548ae9793a21c25d0a42183a
#
_entry.id   2a7b1ed8548ae9793a21c25d0a42183a
#
_cell.length_a   1.000
_cell.length_b   1.000
_cell.length_c   1.000
_cell.angle_alpha   90.00
_cell.angle_beta   90.00
_cell.angle_gamma   90.00
#
_symmetry.space_group_name_H-M   'P 1'
#
loop_
_entity.id
_entity.type
_entity.pdbx_description
1 polymer ?
#
loop_
_entity_poly.entity_id
_entity_poly.type
_entity_poly.pdbx_seq_one_letter_code
_entity_poly.pdbx_strand_id
1 'polypeptide(L)'
;MIQVEANACAKPVIAIDAMAFLDTMIHGETAFLAKVAEERKITEVVFGEGHGIDNTHRIVFPSPRTAEFRASVPDIAKYLLALMRDSGLRRRMGEAGRKHVVELFDYRQVARRFVQVVSERLGIQ
;
A
#
# COMPACT_ATOMS: atom_id res chain seq x y z
N MET A 1 -3.80 -4.55 -3.43
CA MET A 1 -3.31 -5.52 -2.39
C MET A 1 -2.08 -6.33 -2.83
N ILE A 2 -1.52 -6.07 -4.00
CA ILE A 2 -0.35 -6.79 -4.60
C ILE A 2 0.84 -6.90 -3.61
N GLN A 3 1.12 -5.87 -2.83
CA GLN A 3 2.19 -5.87 -1.85
C GLN A 3 1.99 -6.91 -0.73
N VAL A 4 0.76 -7.07 -0.26
CA VAL A 4 0.39 -8.06 0.77
C VAL A 4 0.54 -9.47 0.20
N GLU A 5 0.14 -9.68 -1.05
CA GLU A 5 0.30 -10.95 -1.76
C GLU A 5 1.77 -11.31 -1.98
N ALA A 6 2.59 -10.33 -2.36
CA ALA A 6 4.04 -10.52 -2.49
C ALA A 6 4.69 -10.92 -1.15
N ASN A 7 4.33 -10.23 -0.07
CA ASN A 7 4.79 -10.58 1.28
C ASN A 7 4.26 -11.94 1.72
N ALA A 8 3.01 -12.30 1.41
CA ALA A 8 2.48 -13.64 1.68
C ALA A 8 3.28 -14.76 0.99
N CYS A 9 3.89 -14.44 -0.17
CA CYS A 9 4.81 -15.32 -0.87
C CYS A 9 6.28 -15.21 -0.39
N ALA A 10 6.52 -14.58 0.76
CA ALA A 10 7.85 -14.32 1.31
C ALA A 10 8.76 -13.55 0.33
N LYS A 11 8.21 -12.62 -0.43
CA LYS A 11 8.98 -11.76 -1.33
C LYS A 11 9.15 -10.38 -0.71
N PRO A 12 10.38 -9.81 -0.74
CA PRO A 12 10.60 -8.43 -0.33
C PRO A 12 9.89 -7.48 -1.30
N VAL A 13 9.45 -6.33 -0.78
CA VAL A 13 8.73 -5.32 -1.53
C VAL A 13 9.47 -3.99 -1.48
N ILE A 14 9.46 -3.24 -2.57
CA ILE A 14 9.79 -1.82 -2.59
C ILE A 14 8.51 -1.09 -2.97
N ALA A 15 8.08 -0.16 -2.14
CA ALA A 15 6.89 0.65 -2.34
C ALA A 15 7.17 2.12 -2.07
N ILE A 16 6.20 2.98 -2.35
CA ILE A 16 6.26 4.40 -1.98
C ILE A 16 5.89 4.60 -0.51
N ASP A 17 6.52 5.54 0.16
CA ASP A 17 6.25 5.93 1.55
C ASP A 17 4.99 6.83 1.62
N ALA A 18 3.86 6.28 1.23
CA ALA A 18 2.58 7.00 1.19
C ALA A 18 1.39 6.04 1.22
N MET A 19 0.22 6.58 1.57
CA MET A 19 -1.08 5.92 1.48
C MET A 19 -1.14 4.58 2.25
N ALA A 20 -1.83 3.60 1.71
CA ALA A 20 -2.05 2.28 2.31
C ALA A 20 -0.76 1.46 2.54
N PHE A 21 0.37 1.87 1.97
CA PHE A 21 1.65 1.19 2.24
C PHE A 21 2.15 1.43 3.66
N LEU A 22 1.84 2.61 4.24
CA LEU A 22 2.17 2.93 5.63
C LEU A 22 1.42 2.07 6.64
N ASP A 23 0.22 1.62 6.30
CA ASP A 23 -0.62 0.79 7.17
C ASP A 23 -0.28 -0.71 7.06
N THR A 24 0.35 -1.10 5.94
CA THR A 24 0.53 -2.52 5.59
C THR A 24 1.97 -2.98 5.63
N MET A 25 2.93 -2.06 5.72
CA MET A 25 4.36 -2.36 5.60
C MET A 25 5.19 -1.63 6.65
N ILE A 26 6.28 -2.27 7.06
CA ILE A 26 7.26 -1.71 8.00
C ILE A 26 8.56 -1.50 7.24
N HIS A 27 8.97 -0.21 7.12
CA HIS A 27 10.19 0.15 6.41
C HIS A 27 11.42 -0.51 7.04
N GLY A 28 12.26 -1.12 6.20
CA GLY A 28 13.49 -1.81 6.61
C GLY A 28 13.28 -3.21 7.19
N GLU A 29 12.05 -3.60 7.49
CA GLU A 29 11.71 -4.90 8.06
C GLU A 29 10.95 -5.78 7.06
N THR A 30 9.75 -5.35 6.63
CA THR A 30 8.90 -6.11 5.71
C THR A 30 8.96 -5.60 4.28
N ALA A 31 9.42 -4.37 4.09
CA ALA A 31 9.56 -3.70 2.81
C ALA A 31 10.57 -2.55 2.89
N PHE A 32 10.99 -2.03 1.74
CA PHE A 32 11.59 -0.71 1.64
C PHE A 32 10.56 0.30 1.13
N LEU A 33 10.43 1.43 1.84
CA LEU A 33 9.55 2.53 1.45
C LEU A 33 10.40 3.68 0.89
N ALA A 34 10.25 3.97 -0.39
CA ALA A 34 10.90 5.08 -1.06
C ALA A 34 10.12 6.37 -0.79
N LYS A 35 10.82 7.44 -0.44
CA LYS A 35 10.20 8.74 -0.12
C LYS A 35 9.35 9.25 -1.27
N VAL A 36 8.34 10.04 -0.94
CA VAL A 36 7.60 10.84 -1.91
C VAL A 36 8.52 11.95 -2.43
N ALA A 37 8.80 11.92 -3.74
CA ALA A 37 9.58 12.96 -4.41
C ALA A 37 8.70 14.10 -4.92
N GLU A 38 7.47 13.77 -5.34
CA GLU A 38 6.52 14.73 -5.88
C GLU A 38 5.09 14.33 -5.51
N GLU A 39 4.29 15.32 -5.13
CA GLU A 39 2.84 15.20 -4.92
C GLU A 39 2.12 16.07 -5.94
N ARG A 40 1.34 15.45 -6.83
CA ARG A 40 0.52 16.16 -7.79
C ARG A 40 -0.88 16.36 -7.26
N LYS A 41 -1.30 17.62 -7.19
CA LYS A 41 -2.66 18.00 -6.78
C LYS A 41 -3.49 18.42 -7.98
N ILE A 42 -4.78 18.11 -7.93
CA ILE A 42 -5.77 18.50 -8.94
C ILE A 42 -6.92 19.22 -8.28
N THR A 43 -7.52 20.13 -9.01
CA THR A 43 -8.74 20.84 -8.62
C THR A 43 -9.96 20.35 -9.36
N GLU A 44 -9.75 19.56 -10.41
CA GLU A 44 -10.84 19.02 -11.21
C GLU A 44 -10.46 17.68 -11.84
N VAL A 45 -11.49 16.86 -12.11
CA VAL A 45 -11.41 15.67 -12.95
C VAL A 45 -12.45 15.78 -14.05
N VAL A 46 -12.02 15.54 -15.28
CA VAL A 46 -12.89 15.47 -16.45
C VAL A 46 -12.89 14.03 -16.96
N PHE A 47 -14.06 13.41 -16.98
CA PHE A 47 -14.26 12.08 -17.56
C PHE A 47 -14.71 12.26 -19.00
N GLY A 48 -13.89 11.82 -19.96
CA GLY A 48 -14.19 11.90 -21.39
C GLY A 48 -15.06 10.75 -21.89
N GLU A 49 -15.52 10.88 -23.13
CA GLU A 49 -16.16 9.81 -23.88
C GLU A 49 -15.23 8.59 -23.95
N GLY A 50 -15.77 7.41 -23.69
CA GLY A 50 -15.00 6.15 -23.74
C GLY A 50 -15.01 5.33 -22.44
N HIS A 51 -15.49 5.90 -21.34
CA HIS A 51 -15.65 5.17 -20.08
C HIS A 51 -17.10 4.71 -19.81
N GLY A 52 -17.92 4.57 -20.86
CA GLY A 52 -19.31 4.15 -20.74
C GLY A 52 -20.27 5.23 -20.23
N ILE A 53 -19.84 6.48 -20.23
CA ILE A 53 -20.63 7.64 -19.83
C ILE A 53 -20.82 8.52 -21.05
N ASP A 54 -22.07 8.67 -21.52
CA ASP A 54 -22.42 9.40 -22.75
C ASP A 54 -22.18 10.91 -22.69
N ASN A 55 -21.82 11.45 -21.53
CA ASN A 55 -21.55 12.87 -21.33
C ASN A 55 -20.22 13.09 -20.63
N THR A 56 -19.52 14.15 -21.02
CA THR A 56 -18.33 14.63 -20.30
C THR A 56 -18.76 15.15 -18.93
N HIS A 57 -18.38 14.43 -17.88
CA HIS A 57 -18.60 14.86 -16.51
C HIS A 57 -17.36 15.57 -15.97
N ARG A 58 -17.55 16.78 -15.48
CA ARG A 58 -16.52 17.57 -14.81
C ARG A 58 -16.83 17.65 -13.33
N ILE A 59 -15.92 17.11 -12.51
CA ILE A 59 -15.99 17.23 -11.05
C ILE A 59 -14.96 18.26 -10.62
N VAL A 60 -15.42 19.34 -9.99
CA VAL A 60 -14.58 20.39 -9.43
C VAL A 60 -14.50 20.20 -7.91
N PHE A 61 -13.30 20.23 -7.36
CA PHE A 61 -13.07 20.12 -5.92
C PHE A 61 -12.95 21.53 -5.30
N PRO A 62 -13.59 21.79 -4.14
CA PRO A 62 -13.50 23.07 -3.47
C PRO A 62 -12.09 23.40 -2.95
N SER A 63 -11.24 22.37 -2.83
CA SER A 63 -9.82 22.49 -2.50
C SER A 63 -9.02 21.47 -3.32
N PRO A 64 -7.73 21.75 -3.62
CA PRO A 64 -6.88 20.80 -4.34
C PRO A 64 -6.82 19.45 -3.63
N ARG A 65 -6.98 18.36 -4.38
CA ARG A 65 -6.87 16.99 -3.90
C ARG A 65 -5.65 16.32 -4.51
N THR A 66 -4.96 15.53 -3.71
CA THR A 66 -3.85 14.73 -4.21
C THR A 66 -4.36 13.65 -5.15
N ALA A 67 -3.86 13.67 -6.38
CA ALA A 67 -4.20 12.71 -7.42
C ALA A 67 -3.12 11.66 -7.62
N GLU A 68 -1.87 12.04 -7.39
CA GLU A 68 -0.71 11.21 -7.71
C GLU A 68 0.43 11.50 -6.74
N PHE A 69 1.09 10.42 -6.30
CA PHE A 69 2.39 10.48 -5.64
C PHE A 69 3.45 9.87 -6.56
N ARG A 70 4.60 10.52 -6.68
CA ARG A 70 5.77 9.96 -7.36
C ARG A 70 6.84 9.61 -6.35
N ALA A 71 7.31 8.38 -6.41
CA ALA A 71 8.37 7.91 -5.54
C ALA A 71 9.73 8.43 -5.98
N SER A 72 10.63 8.61 -5.01
CA SER A 72 12.03 8.94 -5.22
C SER A 72 12.73 7.84 -6.02
N VAL A 73 13.12 8.15 -7.25
CA VAL A 73 13.87 7.23 -8.11
C VAL A 73 15.23 6.84 -7.50
N PRO A 74 16.01 7.76 -6.90
CA PRO A 74 17.24 7.41 -6.18
C PRO A 74 17.01 6.41 -5.05
N ASP A 75 15.94 6.56 -4.26
CA ASP A 75 15.62 5.61 -3.18
C ASP A 75 15.27 4.23 -3.73
N ILE A 76 14.43 4.18 -4.79
CA ILE A 76 14.08 2.91 -5.45
C ILE A 76 15.34 2.22 -5.96
N ALA A 77 16.22 2.95 -6.65
CA ALA A 77 17.48 2.40 -7.18
C ALA A 77 18.39 1.88 -6.05
N LYS A 78 18.53 2.64 -4.96
CA LYS A 78 19.30 2.24 -3.78
C LYS A 78 18.78 0.95 -3.17
N TYR A 79 17.46 0.85 -2.94
CA TYR A 79 16.85 -0.32 -2.32
C TYR A 79 16.87 -1.54 -3.24
N LEU A 80 16.66 -1.33 -4.54
CA LEU A 80 16.77 -2.39 -5.52
C LEU A 80 18.20 -2.97 -5.55
N LEU A 81 19.23 -2.12 -5.59
CA LEU A 81 20.62 -2.55 -5.55
C LEU A 81 20.95 -3.30 -4.25
N ALA A 82 20.44 -2.84 -3.11
CA ALA A 82 20.62 -3.53 -1.83
C ALA A 82 20.03 -4.95 -1.87
N LEU A 83 18.79 -5.08 -2.36
CA LEU A 83 18.14 -6.38 -2.50
C LEU A 83 18.81 -7.26 -3.56
N MET A 84 19.34 -6.71 -4.63
CA MET A 84 20.06 -7.49 -5.64
C MET A 84 21.37 -8.07 -5.10
N ARG A 85 22.10 -7.31 -4.29
CA ARG A 85 23.44 -7.67 -3.81
C ARG A 85 23.42 -8.60 -2.58
N ASP A 86 22.37 -8.55 -1.77
CA ASP A 86 22.27 -9.32 -0.52
C ASP A 86 21.10 -10.29 -0.54
N SER A 87 21.39 -11.56 -0.81
CA SER A 87 20.39 -12.63 -0.78
C SER A 87 19.86 -12.91 0.63
N GLY A 88 20.69 -12.70 1.64
CA GLY A 88 20.29 -12.84 3.05
C GLY A 88 19.29 -11.77 3.44
N LEU A 89 19.49 -10.53 3.01
CA LEU A 89 18.51 -9.43 3.20
C LEU A 89 17.19 -9.75 2.52
N ARG A 90 17.21 -10.22 1.27
CA ARG A 90 15.98 -10.63 0.56
C ARG A 90 15.19 -11.67 1.33
N ARG A 91 15.89 -12.69 1.86
CA ARG A 91 15.26 -13.75 2.61
C ARG A 91 14.67 -13.23 3.93
N ARG A 92 15.45 -12.53 4.75
CA ARG A 92 14.98 -11.98 6.03
C ARG A 92 13.76 -11.06 5.85
N MET A 93 13.83 -10.14 4.89
CA MET A 93 12.72 -9.21 4.62
C MET A 93 11.48 -9.95 4.10
N GLY A 94 11.65 -10.94 3.25
CA GLY A 94 10.54 -11.76 2.75
C GLY A 94 9.89 -12.58 3.86
N GLU A 95 10.67 -13.21 4.72
CA GLU A 95 10.18 -13.98 5.88
C GLU A 95 9.46 -13.09 6.90
N ALA A 96 10.02 -11.91 7.21
CA ALA A 96 9.39 -10.92 8.06
C ALA A 96 8.06 -10.42 7.46
N GLY A 97 8.05 -10.11 6.16
CA GLY A 97 6.85 -9.72 5.43
C GLY A 97 5.76 -10.80 5.48
N ARG A 98 6.11 -12.06 5.25
CA ARG A 98 5.16 -13.18 5.35
C ARG A 98 4.58 -13.31 6.75
N LYS A 99 5.42 -13.27 7.79
CA LYS A 99 4.98 -13.33 9.18
C LYS A 99 3.97 -12.21 9.48
N HIS A 100 4.32 -10.98 9.14
CA HIS A 100 3.48 -9.80 9.34
C HIS A 100 2.12 -9.92 8.65
N VAL A 101 2.10 -10.38 7.39
CA VAL A 101 0.87 -10.56 6.62
C VAL A 101 -0.02 -11.65 7.20
N VAL A 102 0.55 -12.78 7.61
CA VAL A 102 -0.21 -13.87 8.23
C VAL A 102 -0.83 -13.43 9.56
N GLU A 103 -0.12 -12.65 10.35
CA GLU A 103 -0.62 -12.14 11.64
C GLU A 103 -1.75 -11.11 11.48
N LEU A 104 -1.71 -10.27 10.45
CA LEU A 104 -2.66 -9.16 10.30
C LEU A 104 -3.76 -9.40 9.28
N PHE A 105 -3.49 -10.16 8.21
CA PHE A 105 -4.37 -10.27 7.04
C PHE A 105 -4.86 -11.70 6.77
N ASP A 106 -4.51 -12.69 7.61
CA ASP A 106 -5.16 -14.00 7.52
C ASP A 106 -6.67 -13.82 7.73
N TYR A 107 -7.47 -14.38 6.81
CA TYR A 107 -8.92 -14.17 6.81
C TYR A 107 -9.60 -14.60 8.12
N ARG A 108 -9.03 -15.58 8.83
CA ARG A 108 -9.55 -16.05 10.12
C ARG A 108 -9.29 -15.02 11.22
N GLN A 109 -8.12 -14.36 11.19
CA GLN A 109 -7.79 -13.28 12.12
C GLN A 109 -8.67 -12.06 11.85
N VAL A 110 -8.82 -11.68 10.58
CA VAL A 110 -9.69 -10.57 10.17
C VAL A 110 -11.14 -10.83 10.57
N ALA A 111 -11.66 -12.05 10.34
CA ALA A 111 -13.02 -12.42 10.73
C ALA A 111 -13.23 -12.36 12.25
N ARG A 112 -12.28 -12.89 13.04
CA ARG A 112 -12.36 -12.81 14.53
C ARG A 112 -12.39 -11.37 15.01
N ARG A 113 -11.48 -10.53 14.48
CA ARG A 113 -11.41 -9.11 14.83
C ARG A 113 -12.69 -8.37 14.45
N PHE A 114 -13.25 -8.67 13.28
CA PHE A 114 -14.52 -8.10 12.83
C PHE A 114 -15.66 -8.47 13.80
N VAL A 115 -15.82 -9.76 14.12
CA VAL A 115 -16.85 -10.24 15.07
C VAL A 115 -16.67 -9.57 16.43
N GLN A 116 -15.45 -9.48 16.94
CA GLN A 116 -15.17 -8.82 18.21
C GLN A 116 -15.63 -7.36 18.20
N VAL A 117 -15.23 -6.58 17.19
CA VAL A 117 -15.62 -5.16 17.08
C VAL A 117 -17.13 -4.99 16.99
N VAL A 118 -17.81 -5.85 16.21
CA VAL A 118 -19.27 -5.81 16.09
C VAL A 118 -19.93 -6.16 17.41
N SER A 119 -19.48 -7.21 18.11
CA SER A 119 -20.01 -7.62 19.39
C SER A 119 -19.85 -6.53 20.45
N GLU A 120 -18.68 -5.93 20.55
CA GLU A 120 -18.42 -4.81 21.46
C GLU A 120 -19.31 -3.59 21.18
N ARG A 121 -19.53 -3.28 19.89
CA ARG A 121 -20.36 -2.12 19.49
C ARG A 121 -21.86 -2.35 19.69
N LEU A 122 -22.31 -3.58 19.54
CA LEU A 122 -23.73 -3.95 19.69
C LEU A 122 -24.09 -4.45 21.09
N GLY A 123 -23.10 -4.62 22.00
CA GLY A 123 -23.31 -5.17 23.33
C GLY A 123 -23.77 -6.63 23.30
N ILE A 124 -23.43 -7.39 22.27
CA ILE A 124 -23.78 -8.81 22.11
C ILE A 124 -22.61 -9.63 22.67
N GLN A 125 -22.92 -10.53 23.60
CA GLN A 125 -21.96 -11.52 24.12
C GLN A 125 -22.06 -12.83 23.34
#